data_bbefe77d8b68ed23f2a18bee850858c5
#
_entry.id   bbefe77d8b68ed23f2a18bee850858c5
#
_cell.length_a   1.000
_cell.length_b   1.000
_cell.length_c   1.000
_cell.angle_alpha   90.00
_cell.angle_beta   90.00
_cell.angle_gamma   90.00
#
_symmetry.space_group_name_H-M   'P 1'
#
loop_
_entity.id
_entity.type
_entity.pdbx_description
1 polymer ?
#
loop_
_entity_poly.entity_id
_entity_poly.type
_entity_poly.pdbx_seq_one_letter_code
_entity_poly.pdbx_strand_id
1 'polypeptide(L)'
;MFDAIASNQRRSYVLLFLVILLVTGVVYAFGLYFDLGRWFVAPALIFALLMTWGSYYYSDRIVLSMSQARPVTKEEEPYLWNTVEGLSIAAGIPVPRLYLIEDTAPNAFATGRDPQHAAIAVTRGLLDKMNRLELEGVIGHEMSHVGNYDIRFMTLVSVLVGSVVLLSDWMLRSLWYGGRRRSRGGGNPILLLIGLIFVILSPIIAQLMQFALSRQREYLADATGAKLTRYPEGLASALEKIAADTEPLEVANKATAHLYIYNPLRDYKQGFVTRLFSTHPPIEERVKRLRGM
;
A
#
# COMPACT_ATOMS: atom_id res chain seq x y z
N MET A 1 6.96 3.93 20.90
CA MET A 1 6.44 2.67 20.33
C MET A 1 4.94 2.48 20.64
N PHE A 2 4.50 2.34 21.89
CA PHE A 2 3.06 2.13 22.20
C PHE A 2 2.14 3.24 21.68
N ASP A 3 2.55 4.51 21.77
CA ASP A 3 1.77 5.64 21.23
C ASP A 3 1.65 5.59 19.71
N ALA A 4 2.69 5.11 18.99
CA ALA A 4 2.66 4.94 17.57
C ALA A 4 1.67 3.84 17.16
N ILE A 5 1.69 2.70 17.85
CA ILE A 5 0.75 1.59 17.64
C ILE A 5 -0.69 2.07 17.86
N ALA A 6 -0.97 2.72 19.00
CA ALA A 6 -2.30 3.25 19.31
C ALA A 6 -2.77 4.28 18.26
N SER A 7 -1.87 5.16 17.82
CA SER A 7 -2.15 6.14 16.76
C SER A 7 -2.49 5.46 15.43
N ASN A 8 -1.71 4.46 15.01
CA ASN A 8 -1.93 3.73 13.76
C ASN A 8 -3.24 2.95 13.78
N GLN A 9 -3.55 2.28 14.88
CA GLN A 9 -4.81 1.57 15.07
C GLN A 9 -6.00 2.55 14.99
N ARG A 10 -5.96 3.67 15.71
CA ARG A 10 -7.02 4.68 15.69
C ARG A 10 -7.23 5.25 14.27
N ARG A 11 -6.16 5.58 13.56
CA ARG A 11 -6.23 6.08 12.18
C ARG A 11 -6.87 5.05 11.24
N SER A 12 -6.53 3.77 11.40
CA SER A 12 -7.12 2.68 10.61
C SER A 12 -8.62 2.55 10.86
N TYR A 13 -9.08 2.63 12.12
CA TYR A 13 -10.52 2.59 12.43
C TYR A 13 -11.27 3.83 11.92
N VAL A 14 -10.67 5.02 12.02
CA VAL A 14 -11.24 6.24 11.45
C VAL A 14 -11.37 6.10 9.94
N LEU A 15 -10.35 5.57 9.26
CA LEU A 15 -10.40 5.31 7.82
C LEU A 15 -11.53 4.34 7.45
N LEU A 16 -11.66 3.22 8.15
CA LEU A 16 -12.74 2.25 7.93
C LEU A 16 -14.11 2.89 8.10
N PHE A 17 -14.30 3.69 9.15
CA PHE A 17 -15.55 4.43 9.38
C PHE A 17 -15.85 5.39 8.23
N LEU A 18 -14.86 6.17 7.76
CA LEU A 18 -15.02 7.10 6.65
C LEU A 18 -15.36 6.36 5.34
N VAL A 19 -14.76 5.18 5.10
CA VAL A 19 -15.05 4.34 3.93
C VAL A 19 -16.50 3.85 3.98
N ILE A 20 -16.97 3.36 5.13
CA ILE A 20 -18.38 2.93 5.30
C ILE A 20 -19.32 4.09 4.99
N LEU A 21 -19.07 5.25 5.57
CA LEU A 21 -19.92 6.44 5.38
C LEU A 21 -19.94 6.87 3.90
N LEU A 22 -18.79 6.87 3.26
CA LEU A 22 -18.63 7.21 1.86
C LEU A 22 -19.39 6.24 0.95
N VAL A 23 -19.13 4.92 1.08
CA VAL A 23 -19.78 3.90 0.25
C VAL A 23 -21.29 3.94 0.46
N THR A 24 -21.75 4.07 1.71
CA THR A 24 -23.17 4.22 2.02
C THR A 24 -23.77 5.45 1.31
N GLY A 25 -23.09 6.59 1.39
CA GLY A 25 -23.52 7.83 0.73
C GLY A 25 -23.60 7.70 -0.79
N VAL A 26 -22.60 7.06 -1.39
CA VAL A 26 -22.56 6.81 -2.85
C VAL A 26 -23.72 5.90 -3.27
N VAL A 27 -23.87 4.75 -2.61
CA VAL A 27 -24.95 3.79 -2.94
C VAL A 27 -26.32 4.41 -2.70
N TYR A 28 -26.47 5.19 -1.63
CA TYR A 28 -27.71 5.92 -1.34
C TYR A 28 -28.02 6.98 -2.42
N ALA A 29 -27.02 7.74 -2.86
CA ALA A 29 -27.19 8.72 -3.95
C ALA A 29 -27.65 8.04 -5.26
N PHE A 30 -27.13 6.84 -5.56
CA PHE A 30 -27.64 6.03 -6.66
C PHE A 30 -29.10 5.62 -6.43
N GLY A 31 -29.46 5.22 -5.21
CA GLY A 31 -30.84 4.87 -4.85
C GLY A 31 -31.81 6.03 -5.06
N LEU A 32 -31.42 7.26 -4.69
CA LEU A 32 -32.22 8.47 -4.95
C LEU A 32 -32.37 8.75 -6.44
N TYR A 33 -31.28 8.59 -7.19
CA TYR A 33 -31.30 8.81 -8.65
C TYR A 33 -32.24 7.83 -9.39
N PHE A 34 -32.33 6.58 -8.94
CA PHE A 34 -33.22 5.55 -9.50
C PHE A 34 -34.59 5.52 -8.84
N ASP A 35 -34.92 6.49 -7.99
CA ASP A 35 -36.19 6.61 -7.25
C ASP A 35 -36.55 5.35 -6.42
N LEU A 36 -35.50 4.72 -5.82
CA LEU A 36 -35.66 3.52 -4.99
C LEU A 36 -36.23 3.80 -3.59
N GLY A 37 -36.48 5.09 -3.28
CA GLY A 37 -37.06 5.56 -2.04
C GLY A 37 -36.10 5.47 -0.83
N ARG A 38 -36.58 6.03 0.31
CA ARG A 38 -35.78 6.11 1.55
C ARG A 38 -35.39 4.76 2.15
N TRP A 39 -36.11 3.72 1.82
CA TRP A 39 -35.83 2.36 2.29
C TRP A 39 -34.53 1.79 1.75
N PHE A 40 -33.96 2.39 0.71
CA PHE A 40 -32.69 1.97 0.13
C PHE A 40 -31.47 2.30 1.01
N VAL A 41 -31.64 3.09 2.08
CA VAL A 41 -30.55 3.37 3.05
C VAL A 41 -30.04 2.08 3.71
N ALA A 42 -30.94 1.20 4.11
CA ALA A 42 -30.57 -0.05 4.79
C ALA A 42 -29.76 -1.00 3.87
N PRO A 43 -30.18 -1.32 2.65
CA PRO A 43 -29.35 -2.06 1.69
C PRO A 43 -28.02 -1.39 1.39
N ALA A 44 -27.98 -0.05 1.26
CA ALA A 44 -26.76 0.70 1.03
C ALA A 44 -25.74 0.52 2.18
N LEU A 45 -26.23 0.63 3.42
CA LEU A 45 -25.41 0.43 4.62
C LEU A 45 -24.90 -1.03 4.72
N ILE A 46 -25.76 -2.00 4.50
CA ILE A 46 -25.37 -3.43 4.52
C ILE A 46 -24.29 -3.68 3.46
N PHE A 47 -24.48 -3.19 2.25
CA PHE A 47 -23.49 -3.31 1.18
C PHE A 47 -22.14 -2.66 1.57
N ALA A 48 -22.17 -1.43 2.11
CA ALA A 48 -20.98 -0.75 2.59
C ALA A 48 -20.25 -1.53 3.69
N LEU A 49 -20.98 -2.10 4.65
CA LEU A 49 -20.41 -2.91 5.71
C LEU A 49 -19.76 -4.19 5.17
N LEU A 50 -20.43 -4.91 4.27
CA LEU A 50 -19.90 -6.13 3.65
C LEU A 50 -18.64 -5.83 2.80
N MET A 51 -18.67 -4.76 2.01
CA MET A 51 -17.53 -4.33 1.20
C MET A 51 -16.33 -3.92 2.07
N THR A 52 -16.58 -3.17 3.13
CA THR A 52 -15.52 -2.74 4.05
C THR A 52 -14.94 -3.93 4.82
N TRP A 53 -15.80 -4.83 5.29
CA TRP A 53 -15.40 -6.07 5.94
C TRP A 53 -14.53 -6.93 5.01
N GLY A 54 -15.00 -7.19 3.79
CA GLY A 54 -14.24 -7.94 2.79
C GLY A 54 -12.89 -7.28 2.48
N SER A 55 -12.88 -5.96 2.25
CA SER A 55 -11.65 -5.20 2.00
C SER A 55 -10.67 -5.30 3.17
N TYR A 56 -11.15 -5.25 4.41
CA TYR A 56 -10.30 -5.38 5.59
C TYR A 56 -9.65 -6.76 5.72
N TYR A 57 -10.47 -7.83 5.60
CA TYR A 57 -9.99 -9.20 5.83
C TYR A 57 -9.16 -9.76 4.68
N TYR A 58 -9.39 -9.31 3.45
CA TYR A 58 -8.69 -9.77 2.25
C TYR A 58 -7.69 -8.74 1.69
N SER A 59 -7.44 -7.64 2.41
CA SER A 59 -6.59 -6.55 1.96
C SER A 59 -5.17 -6.98 1.57
N ASP A 60 -4.57 -7.87 2.35
CA ASP A 60 -3.25 -8.45 2.07
C ASP A 60 -3.24 -9.24 0.75
N ARG A 61 -4.25 -10.09 0.53
CA ARG A 61 -4.36 -10.89 -0.70
C ARG A 61 -4.57 -10.00 -1.93
N ILE A 62 -5.37 -8.95 -1.79
CA ILE A 62 -5.60 -7.98 -2.87
C ILE A 62 -4.28 -7.30 -3.24
N VAL A 63 -3.54 -6.80 -2.26
CA VAL A 63 -2.25 -6.13 -2.49
C VAL A 63 -1.22 -7.06 -3.11
N LEU A 64 -1.08 -8.28 -2.58
CA LEU A 64 -0.15 -9.30 -3.11
C LEU A 64 -0.50 -9.68 -4.55
N SER A 65 -1.79 -9.86 -4.86
CA SER A 65 -2.25 -10.11 -6.22
C SER A 65 -1.98 -8.93 -7.17
N MET A 66 -2.20 -7.69 -6.72
CA MET A 66 -1.91 -6.48 -7.51
C MET A 66 -0.42 -6.32 -7.80
N SER A 67 0.44 -6.86 -6.95
CA SER A 67 1.90 -6.85 -7.09
C SER A 67 2.44 -8.13 -7.75
N GLN A 68 1.57 -9.02 -8.24
CA GLN A 68 1.91 -10.32 -8.83
C GLN A 68 2.84 -11.17 -7.93
N ALA A 69 2.72 -11.01 -6.63
CA ALA A 69 3.52 -11.71 -5.64
C ALA A 69 3.01 -13.16 -5.47
N ARG A 70 3.89 -14.14 -5.62
CA ARG A 70 3.60 -15.55 -5.38
C ARG A 70 4.15 -16.00 -4.02
N PRO A 71 3.47 -16.93 -3.32
CA PRO A 71 4.04 -17.48 -2.10
C PRO A 71 5.36 -18.22 -2.40
N VAL A 72 6.28 -18.16 -1.43
CA VAL A 72 7.57 -18.83 -1.52
C VAL A 72 7.76 -19.75 -0.31
N THR A 73 8.33 -20.94 -0.54
CA THR A 73 8.59 -21.92 0.52
C THR A 73 10.00 -21.80 1.09
N LYS A 74 10.25 -22.47 2.22
CA LYS A 74 11.58 -22.49 2.85
C LYS A 74 12.61 -23.20 2.00
N GLU A 75 12.17 -24.19 1.22
CA GLU A 75 13.00 -24.98 0.31
C GLU A 75 13.41 -24.17 -0.92
N GLU A 76 12.55 -23.26 -1.40
CA GLU A 76 12.85 -22.40 -2.53
C GLU A 76 13.82 -21.27 -2.17
N GLU A 77 13.59 -20.60 -1.02
CA GLU A 77 14.39 -19.46 -0.57
C GLU A 77 14.80 -19.60 0.90
N PRO A 78 15.66 -20.59 1.22
CA PRO A 78 16.05 -20.90 2.60
C PRO A 78 16.73 -19.72 3.29
N TYR A 79 17.44 -18.91 2.54
CA TYR A 79 18.16 -17.77 3.06
C TYR A 79 17.21 -16.66 3.52
N LEU A 80 16.22 -16.30 2.71
CA LEU A 80 15.17 -15.33 3.05
C LEU A 80 14.37 -15.81 4.27
N TRP A 81 13.98 -17.09 4.28
CA TRP A 81 13.22 -17.69 5.37
C TRP A 81 13.98 -17.62 6.71
N ASN A 82 15.25 -18.01 6.73
CA ASN A 82 16.06 -17.99 7.95
C ASN A 82 16.28 -16.55 8.45
N THR A 83 16.44 -15.59 7.55
CA THR A 83 16.55 -14.16 7.90
C THR A 83 15.28 -13.66 8.58
N VAL A 84 14.12 -13.94 7.99
CA VAL A 84 12.83 -13.50 8.54
C VAL A 84 12.51 -14.20 9.85
N GLU A 85 12.76 -15.51 9.95
CA GLU A 85 12.56 -16.29 11.18
C GLU A 85 13.42 -15.75 12.34
N GLY A 86 14.71 -15.49 12.09
CA GLY A 86 15.62 -14.90 13.08
C GLY A 86 15.17 -13.52 13.55
N LEU A 87 14.78 -12.65 12.63
CA LEU A 87 14.30 -11.31 12.95
C LEU A 87 12.93 -11.34 13.62
N SER A 88 12.06 -12.32 13.32
CA SER A 88 10.78 -12.52 14.00
C SER A 88 10.96 -12.83 15.48
N ILE A 89 11.94 -13.70 15.79
CA ILE A 89 12.32 -14.01 17.18
C ILE A 89 12.83 -12.75 17.87
N ALA A 90 13.72 -12.00 17.23
CA ALA A 90 14.28 -10.78 17.78
C ALA A 90 13.22 -9.68 18.02
N ALA A 91 12.24 -9.60 17.15
CA ALA A 91 11.13 -8.63 17.22
C ALA A 91 10.00 -9.07 18.17
N GLY A 92 9.93 -10.36 18.53
CA GLY A 92 8.83 -10.94 19.32
C GLY A 92 7.49 -10.94 18.59
N ILE A 93 7.49 -11.12 17.26
CA ILE A 93 6.28 -11.20 16.44
C ILE A 93 6.23 -12.54 15.68
N PRO A 94 5.04 -13.02 15.30
CA PRO A 94 4.94 -14.23 14.46
C PRO A 94 5.69 -14.04 13.14
N VAL A 95 6.18 -15.15 12.57
CA VAL A 95 6.84 -15.17 11.26
C VAL A 95 5.83 -14.76 10.20
N PRO A 96 6.05 -13.63 9.46
CA PRO A 96 5.20 -13.25 8.35
C PRO A 96 5.24 -14.28 7.22
N ARG A 97 4.13 -14.36 6.46
CA ARG A 97 4.13 -15.16 5.21
C ARG A 97 5.04 -14.50 4.18
N LEU A 98 5.82 -15.30 3.47
CA LEU A 98 6.80 -14.82 2.50
C LEU A 98 6.30 -14.97 1.07
N TYR A 99 6.54 -13.93 0.29
CA TYR A 99 6.16 -13.85 -1.11
C TYR A 99 7.32 -13.34 -1.95
N LEU A 100 7.41 -13.83 -3.18
CA LEU A 100 8.39 -13.43 -4.17
C LEU A 100 7.68 -12.76 -5.36
N ILE A 101 8.27 -11.67 -5.82
CA ILE A 101 7.91 -10.99 -7.06
C ILE A 101 9.02 -11.26 -8.07
N GLU A 102 8.67 -11.85 -9.21
CA GLU A 102 9.62 -12.17 -10.27
C GLU A 102 9.91 -10.90 -11.09
N ASP A 103 10.67 -9.99 -10.49
CA ASP A 103 11.08 -8.71 -11.06
C ASP A 103 12.54 -8.46 -10.71
N THR A 104 13.32 -7.92 -11.65
CA THR A 104 14.77 -7.70 -11.52
C THR A 104 15.13 -6.41 -10.79
N ALA A 105 14.18 -5.47 -10.65
CA ALA A 105 14.35 -4.27 -9.85
C ALA A 105 14.36 -4.60 -8.34
N PRO A 106 15.36 -4.13 -7.55
CA PRO A 106 15.44 -4.46 -6.14
C PRO A 106 14.42 -3.68 -5.33
N ASN A 107 13.47 -4.40 -4.69
CA ASN A 107 12.47 -3.78 -3.83
C ASN A 107 11.85 -4.78 -2.86
N ALA A 108 11.14 -4.28 -1.82
CA ALA A 108 10.38 -5.06 -0.86
C ALA A 108 9.22 -4.25 -0.30
N PHE A 109 8.24 -4.93 0.27
CA PHE A 109 7.21 -4.31 1.10
C PHE A 109 6.59 -5.29 2.09
N ALA A 110 6.04 -4.75 3.17
CA ALA A 110 5.18 -5.49 4.09
C ALA A 110 3.70 -5.10 3.92
N THR A 111 2.81 -6.07 4.11
CA THR A 111 1.36 -5.89 4.02
C THR A 111 0.64 -6.75 5.06
N GLY A 112 -0.60 -6.43 5.36
CA GLY A 112 -1.42 -7.20 6.30
C GLY A 112 -2.25 -6.31 7.21
N ARG A 113 -3.15 -6.94 7.99
CA ARG A 113 -4.03 -6.24 8.92
C ARG A 113 -3.49 -6.15 10.36
N ASP A 114 -2.59 -7.06 10.71
CA ASP A 114 -1.94 -7.16 12.03
C ASP A 114 -0.70 -8.07 11.94
N PRO A 115 0.16 -8.14 12.97
CA PRO A 115 1.34 -8.98 12.95
C PRO A 115 1.06 -10.48 12.75
N GLN A 116 -0.11 -10.98 13.19
CA GLN A 116 -0.51 -12.38 13.02
C GLN A 116 -0.89 -12.72 11.58
N HIS A 117 -1.27 -11.69 10.79
CA HIS A 117 -1.71 -11.81 9.41
C HIS A 117 -0.84 -10.98 8.47
N ALA A 118 0.43 -10.82 8.83
CA ALA A 118 1.41 -10.10 8.03
C ALA A 118 1.95 -10.97 6.88
N ALA A 119 2.35 -10.28 5.82
CA ALA A 119 3.11 -10.86 4.71
C ALA A 119 4.21 -9.88 4.31
N ILE A 120 5.36 -10.41 3.92
CA ILE A 120 6.49 -9.66 3.35
C ILE A 120 6.68 -10.17 1.92
N ALA A 121 6.71 -9.26 0.96
CA ALA A 121 7.02 -9.53 -0.42
C ALA A 121 8.36 -8.91 -0.79
N VAL A 122 9.23 -9.68 -1.42
CA VAL A 122 10.54 -9.24 -1.92
C VAL A 122 10.62 -9.50 -3.41
N THR A 123 11.37 -8.68 -4.14
CA THR A 123 11.64 -8.95 -5.55
C THR A 123 12.83 -9.91 -5.71
N ARG A 124 12.88 -10.62 -6.83
CA ARG A 124 14.04 -11.44 -7.21
C ARG A 124 15.30 -10.58 -7.24
N GLY A 125 15.21 -9.40 -7.85
CA GLY A 125 16.34 -8.47 -7.94
C GLY A 125 16.86 -8.02 -6.57
N LEU A 126 16.02 -7.92 -5.53
CA LEU A 126 16.49 -7.65 -4.18
C LEU A 126 17.33 -8.82 -3.65
N LEU A 127 16.87 -10.04 -3.81
CA LEU A 127 17.60 -11.24 -3.34
C LEU A 127 18.93 -11.42 -4.05
N ASP A 128 18.99 -11.13 -5.36
CA ASP A 128 20.19 -11.29 -6.18
C ASP A 128 21.23 -10.20 -5.94
N LYS A 129 20.79 -8.95 -5.65
CA LYS A 129 21.67 -7.79 -5.53
C LYS A 129 22.14 -7.49 -4.09
N MET A 130 21.42 -8.00 -3.06
CA MET A 130 21.74 -7.72 -1.66
C MET A 130 22.61 -8.82 -1.04
N ASN A 131 23.63 -8.39 -0.30
CA ASN A 131 24.35 -9.31 0.59
C ASN A 131 23.53 -9.57 1.86
N ARG A 132 24.04 -10.46 2.73
CA ARG A 132 23.37 -10.89 3.94
C ARG A 132 22.95 -9.73 4.85
N LEU A 133 23.86 -8.85 5.16
CA LEU A 133 23.62 -7.77 6.12
C LEU A 133 22.67 -6.72 5.55
N GLU A 134 22.71 -6.51 4.23
CA GLU A 134 21.81 -5.62 3.52
C GLU A 134 20.38 -6.18 3.49
N LEU A 135 20.23 -7.48 3.19
CA LEU A 135 18.92 -8.13 3.22
C LEU A 135 18.35 -8.13 4.63
N GLU A 136 19.15 -8.46 5.67
CA GLU A 136 18.73 -8.36 7.06
C GLU A 136 18.27 -6.93 7.41
N GLY A 137 18.95 -5.89 6.89
CA GLY A 137 18.57 -4.49 7.07
C GLY A 137 17.21 -4.17 6.47
N VAL A 138 16.98 -4.56 5.19
CA VAL A 138 15.70 -4.36 4.49
C VAL A 138 14.57 -5.10 5.21
N ILE A 139 14.77 -6.38 5.52
CA ILE A 139 13.74 -7.18 6.23
C ILE A 139 13.47 -6.62 7.63
N GLY A 140 14.50 -6.16 8.34
CA GLY A 140 14.35 -5.50 9.65
C GLY A 140 13.49 -4.24 9.58
N HIS A 141 13.64 -3.44 8.51
CA HIS A 141 12.79 -2.29 8.22
C HIS A 141 11.33 -2.72 7.98
N GLU A 142 11.09 -3.69 7.12
CA GLU A 142 9.73 -4.21 6.84
C GLU A 142 9.08 -4.80 8.09
N MET A 143 9.83 -5.53 8.91
CA MET A 143 9.35 -6.08 10.19
C MET A 143 8.98 -4.99 11.21
N SER A 144 9.61 -3.83 11.13
CA SER A 144 9.24 -2.66 11.94
C SER A 144 7.84 -2.17 11.61
N HIS A 145 7.48 -2.10 10.33
CA HIS A 145 6.13 -1.75 9.89
C HIS A 145 5.08 -2.78 10.35
N VAL A 146 5.44 -4.07 10.35
CA VAL A 146 4.60 -5.13 10.92
C VAL A 146 4.36 -4.90 12.41
N GLY A 147 5.43 -4.77 13.19
CA GLY A 147 5.35 -4.62 14.65
C GLY A 147 4.66 -3.34 15.11
N ASN A 148 4.74 -2.25 14.34
CA ASN A 148 4.11 -0.96 14.62
C ASN A 148 2.67 -0.83 14.10
N TYR A 149 2.12 -1.87 13.46
CA TYR A 149 0.80 -1.84 12.82
C TYR A 149 0.68 -0.81 11.69
N ASP A 150 1.79 -0.34 11.13
CA ASP A 150 1.80 0.53 9.96
C ASP A 150 1.17 -0.17 8.75
N ILE A 151 1.45 -1.47 8.60
CA ILE A 151 0.95 -2.31 7.51
C ILE A 151 -0.57 -2.24 7.37
N ARG A 152 -1.33 -2.22 8.48
CA ARG A 152 -2.79 -2.14 8.46
C ARG A 152 -3.29 -0.91 7.70
N PHE A 153 -2.79 0.26 8.10
CA PHE A 153 -3.21 1.52 7.50
C PHE A 153 -2.75 1.64 6.05
N MET A 154 -1.50 1.28 5.77
CA MET A 154 -0.93 1.32 4.41
C MET A 154 -1.68 0.39 3.46
N THR A 155 -1.97 -0.84 3.90
CA THR A 155 -2.71 -1.84 3.10
C THR A 155 -4.14 -1.38 2.80
N LEU A 156 -4.85 -0.81 3.79
CA LEU A 156 -6.19 -0.24 3.58
C LEU A 156 -6.18 0.91 2.58
N VAL A 157 -5.19 1.80 2.66
CA VAL A 157 -5.02 2.89 1.68
C VAL A 157 -4.77 2.32 0.28
N SER A 158 -3.94 1.26 0.15
CA SER A 158 -3.69 0.59 -1.14
C SER A 158 -4.97 0.06 -1.77
N VAL A 159 -5.79 -0.64 -1.00
CA VAL A 159 -7.08 -1.19 -1.48
C VAL A 159 -8.02 -0.06 -1.91
N LEU A 160 -8.10 1.02 -1.13
CA LEU A 160 -8.94 2.17 -1.45
C LEU A 160 -8.47 2.86 -2.75
N VAL A 161 -7.18 3.14 -2.87
CA VAL A 161 -6.59 3.74 -4.07
C VAL A 161 -6.79 2.83 -5.28
N GLY A 162 -6.52 1.53 -5.14
CA GLY A 162 -6.74 0.53 -6.18
C GLY A 162 -8.19 0.49 -6.66
N SER A 163 -9.14 0.52 -5.74
CA SER A 163 -10.57 0.55 -6.06
C SER A 163 -10.95 1.79 -6.89
N VAL A 164 -10.42 2.96 -6.53
CA VAL A 164 -10.68 4.20 -7.27
C VAL A 164 -10.03 4.17 -8.65
N VAL A 165 -8.80 3.67 -8.76
CA VAL A 165 -8.12 3.52 -10.06
C VAL A 165 -8.92 2.60 -10.99
N LEU A 166 -9.36 1.44 -10.50
CA LEU A 166 -10.17 0.50 -11.27
C LEU A 166 -11.51 1.08 -11.72
N LEU A 167 -12.21 1.79 -10.81
CA LEU A 167 -13.47 2.46 -11.13
C LEU A 167 -13.27 3.56 -12.18
N SER A 168 -12.18 4.33 -12.09
CA SER A 168 -11.82 5.37 -13.06
C SER A 168 -11.57 4.78 -14.43
N ASP A 169 -10.80 3.69 -14.50
CA ASP A 169 -10.49 3.00 -15.76
C ASP A 169 -11.75 2.40 -16.40
N TRP A 170 -12.59 1.76 -15.60
CA TRP A 170 -13.88 1.24 -16.06
C TRP A 170 -14.79 2.35 -16.60
N MET A 171 -14.84 3.50 -15.93
CA MET A 171 -15.63 4.64 -16.38
C MET A 171 -15.11 5.21 -17.70
N LEU A 172 -13.79 5.41 -17.83
CA LEU A 172 -13.17 5.89 -19.06
C LEU A 172 -13.44 4.95 -20.23
N ARG A 173 -13.31 3.64 -20.02
CA ARG A 173 -13.65 2.62 -21.06
C ARG A 173 -15.13 2.67 -21.41
N SER A 174 -16.03 2.80 -20.44
CA SER A 174 -17.48 2.89 -20.69
C SER A 174 -17.85 4.13 -21.51
N LEU A 175 -17.17 5.26 -21.29
CA LEU A 175 -17.32 6.46 -22.10
C LEU A 175 -16.85 6.24 -23.55
N TRP A 176 -15.71 5.57 -23.74
CA TRP A 176 -15.14 5.31 -25.07
C TRP A 176 -16.01 4.33 -25.90
N TYR A 177 -16.49 3.26 -25.30
CA TYR A 177 -17.30 2.24 -25.97
C TYR A 177 -18.78 2.60 -26.02
N GLY A 178 -19.31 3.38 -25.09
CA GLY A 178 -20.71 3.82 -25.01
C GLY A 178 -21.04 5.03 -25.91
N GLY A 179 -20.05 5.86 -26.23
CA GLY A 179 -20.22 7.12 -26.97
C GLY A 179 -20.62 6.95 -28.45
N ARG A 180 -20.47 5.77 -29.04
CA ARG A 180 -20.79 5.52 -30.46
C ARG A 180 -22.27 5.28 -30.75
N ARG A 181 -23.14 5.15 -29.73
CA ARG A 181 -24.57 4.80 -29.93
C ARG A 181 -25.60 5.86 -29.54
N ARG A 182 -25.19 7.04 -29.01
CA ARG A 182 -26.14 8.10 -28.63
C ARG A 182 -25.72 9.47 -29.15
N SER A 183 -26.03 9.70 -30.45
CA SER A 183 -26.27 11.03 -31.00
C SER A 183 -27.65 11.50 -30.49
N ARG A 184 -27.65 12.45 -29.56
CA ARG A 184 -28.63 13.50 -29.28
C ARG A 184 -28.57 13.94 -27.81
N GLY A 185 -28.01 15.10 -27.59
CA GLY A 185 -28.35 16.15 -26.63
C GLY A 185 -28.74 15.74 -25.20
N GLY A 186 -27.78 15.39 -24.36
CA GLY A 186 -28.00 15.23 -22.93
C GLY A 186 -26.89 14.40 -22.30
N GLY A 187 -26.01 15.02 -21.53
CA GLY A 187 -24.98 14.27 -20.79
C GLY A 187 -25.65 13.19 -19.93
N ASN A 188 -25.08 11.99 -19.92
CA ASN A 188 -25.60 10.92 -19.08
C ASN A 188 -25.47 11.32 -17.58
N PRO A 189 -26.60 11.53 -16.86
CA PRO A 189 -26.54 12.04 -15.47
C PRO A 189 -25.81 11.08 -14.53
N ILE A 190 -25.77 9.77 -14.85
CA ILE A 190 -24.98 8.78 -14.10
C ILE A 190 -23.48 9.10 -14.21
N LEU A 191 -23.01 9.49 -15.40
CA LEU A 191 -21.62 9.87 -15.61
C LEU A 191 -21.25 11.15 -14.87
N LEU A 192 -22.18 12.12 -14.81
CA LEU A 192 -22.00 13.35 -14.01
C LEU A 192 -21.93 13.03 -12.53
N LEU A 193 -22.79 12.15 -12.02
CA LEU A 193 -22.78 11.73 -10.62
C LEU A 193 -21.48 10.99 -10.26
N ILE A 194 -21.05 10.06 -11.10
CA ILE A 194 -19.79 9.33 -10.92
C ILE A 194 -18.60 10.31 -11.00
N GLY A 195 -18.59 11.23 -11.95
CA GLY A 195 -17.57 12.28 -12.06
C GLY A 195 -17.49 13.14 -10.81
N LEU A 196 -18.62 13.55 -10.25
CA LEU A 196 -18.69 14.30 -9.00
C LEU A 196 -18.12 13.51 -7.82
N ILE A 197 -18.42 12.21 -7.73
CA ILE A 197 -17.86 11.31 -6.72
C ILE A 197 -16.32 11.29 -6.82
N PHE A 198 -15.76 11.18 -8.03
CA PHE A 198 -14.31 11.20 -8.23
C PHE A 198 -13.68 12.55 -7.86
N VAL A 199 -14.33 13.67 -8.18
CA VAL A 199 -13.86 15.00 -7.77
C VAL A 199 -13.77 15.14 -6.26
N ILE A 200 -14.74 14.58 -5.53
CA ILE A 200 -14.75 14.59 -4.05
C ILE A 200 -13.73 13.60 -3.47
N LEU A 201 -13.58 12.41 -4.08
CA LEU A 201 -12.70 11.35 -3.58
C LEU A 201 -11.21 11.65 -3.81
N SER A 202 -10.85 12.26 -4.94
CA SER A 202 -9.45 12.48 -5.30
C SER A 202 -8.65 13.23 -4.22
N PRO A 203 -9.11 14.37 -3.66
CA PRO A 203 -8.38 15.06 -2.61
C PRO A 203 -8.31 14.26 -1.30
N ILE A 204 -9.36 13.49 -0.97
CA ILE A 204 -9.38 12.63 0.22
C ILE A 204 -8.32 11.53 0.08
N ILE A 205 -8.27 10.88 -1.07
CA ILE A 205 -7.26 9.84 -1.36
C ILE A 205 -5.85 10.43 -1.31
N ALA A 206 -5.63 11.60 -1.92
CA ALA A 206 -4.34 12.28 -1.86
C ALA A 206 -3.89 12.56 -0.41
N GLN A 207 -4.79 13.03 0.44
CA GLN A 207 -4.51 13.23 1.87
C GLN A 207 -4.25 11.89 2.60
N LEU A 208 -5.03 10.86 2.34
CA LEU A 208 -4.84 9.55 2.95
C LEU A 208 -3.48 8.96 2.57
N MET A 209 -3.06 9.11 1.32
CA MET A 209 -1.73 8.70 0.89
C MET A 209 -0.63 9.49 1.61
N GLN A 210 -0.75 10.81 1.77
CA GLN A 210 0.20 11.60 2.53
C GLN A 210 0.26 11.17 4.01
N PHE A 211 -0.87 10.80 4.62
CA PHE A 211 -0.92 10.26 5.97
C PHE A 211 -0.35 8.84 6.08
N ALA A 212 -0.52 8.02 5.04
CA ALA A 212 0.07 6.67 5.00
C ALA A 212 1.60 6.72 5.05
N LEU A 213 2.20 7.78 4.54
CA LEU A 213 3.62 7.93 4.27
C LEU A 213 4.27 9.03 5.12
N SER A 214 3.98 9.04 6.40
CA SER A 214 4.63 9.95 7.35
C SER A 214 6.14 9.68 7.40
N ARG A 215 6.96 10.70 7.08
CA ARG A 215 8.43 10.65 7.19
C ARG A 215 8.89 10.16 8.56
N GLN A 216 8.19 10.55 9.62
CA GLN A 216 8.50 10.10 10.99
C GLN A 216 8.34 8.59 11.17
N ARG A 217 7.38 7.94 10.49
CA ARG A 217 7.24 6.49 10.53
C ARG A 217 8.36 5.78 9.81
N GLU A 218 8.81 6.31 8.68
CA GLU A 218 9.97 5.78 7.96
C GLU A 218 11.23 5.85 8.83
N TYR A 219 11.50 7.00 9.47
CA TYR A 219 12.63 7.11 10.38
C TYR A 219 12.51 6.21 11.60
N LEU A 220 11.31 6.00 12.11
CA LEU A 220 11.07 5.05 13.21
C LEU A 220 11.30 3.61 12.73
N ALA A 221 10.87 3.27 11.51
CA ALA A 221 11.11 1.95 10.93
C ALA A 221 12.60 1.72 10.68
N ASP A 222 13.32 2.71 10.16
CA ASP A 222 14.77 2.67 10.01
C ASP A 222 15.48 2.42 11.35
N ALA A 223 15.14 3.19 12.37
CA ALA A 223 15.75 3.06 13.70
C ALA A 223 15.39 1.72 14.38
N THR A 224 14.16 1.24 14.20
CA THR A 224 13.73 -0.04 14.76
C THR A 224 14.39 -1.20 14.02
N GLY A 225 14.47 -1.14 12.69
CA GLY A 225 15.18 -2.12 11.86
C GLY A 225 16.66 -2.20 12.22
N ALA A 226 17.32 -1.03 12.34
CA ALA A 226 18.71 -0.95 12.81
C ALA A 226 18.91 -1.55 14.22
N LYS A 227 17.94 -1.34 15.11
CA LYS A 227 17.97 -1.94 16.45
C LYS A 227 17.79 -3.47 16.41
N LEU A 228 16.91 -3.99 15.54
CA LEU A 228 16.67 -5.42 15.40
C LEU A 228 17.90 -6.14 14.86
N THR A 229 18.53 -5.58 13.84
CA THR A 229 19.73 -6.16 13.21
C THR A 229 21.02 -5.88 13.97
N ARG A 230 21.01 -4.84 14.83
CA ARG A 230 22.20 -4.26 15.50
C ARG A 230 23.28 -3.83 14.49
N TYR A 231 22.91 -3.58 13.24
CA TYR A 231 23.83 -3.19 12.18
C TYR A 231 23.17 -2.18 11.23
N PRO A 232 23.15 -0.87 11.59
CA PRO A 232 22.54 0.18 10.79
C PRO A 232 23.10 0.32 9.36
N GLU A 233 24.40 0.02 9.19
CA GLU A 233 25.08 0.12 7.88
C GLU A 233 24.48 -0.86 6.87
N GLY A 234 23.96 -2.02 7.29
CA GLY A 234 23.30 -2.96 6.38
C GLY A 234 22.11 -2.33 5.65
N LEU A 235 21.21 -1.66 6.39
CA LEU A 235 20.10 -0.95 5.77
C LEU A 235 20.59 0.27 4.96
N ALA A 236 21.58 1.01 5.46
CA ALA A 236 22.11 2.17 4.76
C ALA A 236 22.68 1.79 3.37
N SER A 237 23.53 0.76 3.32
CA SER A 237 24.10 0.22 2.09
C SER A 237 23.01 -0.33 1.14
N ALA A 238 22.03 -1.06 1.68
CA ALA A 238 20.90 -1.56 0.88
C ALA A 238 20.13 -0.42 0.21
N LEU A 239 19.80 0.65 0.95
CA LEU A 239 19.10 1.82 0.43
C LEU A 239 19.90 2.54 -0.68
N GLU A 240 21.21 2.65 -0.53
CA GLU A 240 22.07 3.21 -1.57
C GLU A 240 22.05 2.35 -2.85
N LYS A 241 22.15 1.03 -2.72
CA LYS A 241 22.07 0.11 -3.86
C LYS A 241 20.70 0.16 -4.56
N ILE A 242 19.60 0.15 -3.80
CA ILE A 242 18.25 0.26 -4.34
C ILE A 242 18.05 1.60 -5.07
N ALA A 243 18.57 2.70 -4.50
CA ALA A 243 18.46 4.03 -5.11
C ALA A 243 19.32 4.21 -6.35
N ALA A 244 20.45 3.52 -6.44
CA ALA A 244 21.37 3.53 -7.59
C ALA A 244 20.87 2.65 -8.74
N ASP A 245 19.95 1.74 -8.48
CA ASP A 245 19.38 0.87 -9.50
C ASP A 245 18.42 1.66 -10.40
N THR A 246 18.60 1.54 -11.69
CA THR A 246 17.81 2.24 -12.71
C THR A 246 16.73 1.38 -13.35
N GLU A 247 16.65 0.10 -12.99
CA GLU A 247 15.62 -0.79 -13.53
C GLU A 247 14.23 -0.38 -13.03
N PRO A 248 13.26 -0.24 -13.94
CA PRO A 248 11.89 0.02 -13.54
C PRO A 248 11.27 -1.24 -12.93
N LEU A 249 10.53 -1.09 -11.84
CA LEU A 249 9.72 -2.18 -11.30
C LEU A 249 8.49 -2.36 -12.18
N GLU A 250 8.47 -3.41 -13.00
CA GLU A 250 7.43 -3.61 -14.04
C GLU A 250 6.04 -3.85 -13.45
N VAL A 251 5.96 -4.52 -12.30
CA VAL A 251 4.71 -4.78 -11.57
C VAL A 251 4.18 -3.58 -10.80
N ALA A 252 4.93 -2.46 -10.78
CA ALA A 252 4.55 -1.27 -10.01
C ALA A 252 3.25 -0.66 -10.53
N ASN A 253 2.37 -0.33 -9.61
CA ASN A 253 1.14 0.39 -9.91
C ASN A 253 0.89 1.49 -8.85
N LYS A 254 0.02 2.46 -9.21
CA LYS A 254 -0.27 3.61 -8.34
C LYS A 254 -0.86 3.24 -6.98
N ALA A 255 -1.53 2.09 -6.89
CA ALA A 255 -2.16 1.64 -5.65
C ALA A 255 -1.16 1.02 -4.67
N THR A 256 -0.10 0.36 -5.16
CA THR A 256 0.87 -0.34 -4.33
C THR A 256 2.21 0.40 -4.19
N ALA A 257 2.49 1.38 -5.05
CA ALA A 257 3.78 2.07 -5.10
C ALA A 257 4.26 2.64 -3.75
N HIS A 258 3.32 3.05 -2.90
CA HIS A 258 3.63 3.62 -1.59
C HIS A 258 3.96 2.58 -0.51
N LEU A 259 3.78 1.30 -0.80
CA LEU A 259 4.13 0.22 0.13
C LEU A 259 5.61 -0.13 0.06
N TYR A 260 6.22 0.01 -1.11
CA TYR A 260 7.59 -0.40 -1.36
C TYR A 260 8.59 0.45 -0.58
N ILE A 261 9.67 -0.15 -0.10
CA ILE A 261 10.75 0.55 0.63
C ILE A 261 11.36 1.71 -0.16
N TYR A 262 11.31 1.61 -1.49
CA TYR A 262 11.69 2.65 -2.44
C TYR A 262 10.60 2.84 -3.49
N ASN A 263 10.19 4.09 -3.74
CA ASN A 263 9.10 4.39 -4.64
C ASN A 263 9.42 4.02 -6.09
N PRO A 264 8.78 2.99 -6.66
CA PRO A 264 9.08 2.49 -8.00
C PRO A 264 8.60 3.41 -9.14
N LEU A 265 7.78 4.44 -8.84
CA LEU A 265 7.23 5.37 -9.84
C LEU A 265 8.02 6.67 -9.98
N ARG A 266 9.25 6.76 -9.43
CA ARG A 266 10.04 7.98 -9.37
C ARG A 266 10.44 8.52 -10.75
N ASP A 267 10.65 7.66 -11.74
CA ASP A 267 11.17 8.02 -13.07
C ASP A 267 10.07 8.40 -14.08
N TYR A 268 8.80 8.23 -13.75
CA TYR A 268 7.72 8.76 -14.57
C TYR A 268 7.67 10.28 -14.42
N LYS A 269 7.98 11.00 -15.53
CA LYS A 269 8.01 12.46 -15.73
C LYS A 269 7.33 13.25 -14.61
N GLN A 270 8.10 14.08 -13.91
CA GLN A 270 7.71 14.90 -12.75
C GLN A 270 6.46 15.75 -13.01
N GLY A 271 5.28 15.14 -12.93
CA GLY A 271 4.00 15.84 -12.91
C GLY A 271 3.55 16.09 -11.46
N PHE A 272 2.60 16.98 -11.26
CA PHE A 272 1.98 17.25 -9.96
C PHE A 272 1.53 15.97 -9.25
N VAL A 273 1.02 15.00 -10.02
CA VAL A 273 0.58 13.69 -9.53
C VAL A 273 1.76 12.88 -8.97
N THR A 274 2.92 12.88 -9.64
CA THR A 274 4.10 12.12 -9.18
C THR A 274 4.65 12.65 -7.85
N ARG A 275 4.54 13.97 -7.60
CA ARG A 275 4.91 14.56 -6.30
C ARG A 275 3.99 14.13 -5.15
N LEU A 276 2.72 13.85 -5.42
CA LEU A 276 1.78 13.31 -4.44
C LEU A 276 2.11 11.87 -4.04
N PHE A 277 2.78 11.13 -4.94
CA PHE A 277 3.22 9.74 -4.73
C PHE A 277 4.69 9.62 -4.29
N SER A 278 5.46 10.71 -4.23
CA SER A 278 6.83 10.71 -3.67
C SER A 278 6.79 10.86 -2.15
N THR A 279 6.70 9.77 -1.48
CA THR A 279 6.13 9.62 -0.14
C THR A 279 7.17 9.22 0.90
N HIS A 280 8.28 8.64 0.48
CA HIS A 280 9.40 8.33 1.36
C HIS A 280 10.33 9.55 1.53
N PRO A 281 11.01 9.67 2.69
CA PRO A 281 12.07 10.65 2.86
C PRO A 281 13.19 10.44 1.82
N PRO A 282 13.97 11.49 1.49
CA PRO A 282 15.15 11.33 0.65
C PRO A 282 16.07 10.25 1.19
N ILE A 283 16.57 9.39 0.31
CA ILE A 283 17.47 8.28 0.69
C ILE A 283 18.72 8.81 1.39
N GLU A 284 19.28 9.89 0.90
CA GLU A 284 20.46 10.53 1.46
C GLU A 284 20.25 10.91 2.94
N GLU A 285 19.05 11.35 3.30
CA GLU A 285 18.73 11.71 4.68
C GLU A 285 18.55 10.45 5.54
N ARG A 286 17.92 9.39 5.01
CA ARG A 286 17.77 8.09 5.71
C ARG A 286 19.16 7.49 5.98
N VAL A 287 20.02 7.40 4.94
CA VAL A 287 21.39 6.88 5.05
C VAL A 287 22.21 7.68 6.06
N LYS A 288 22.16 9.02 5.99
CA LYS A 288 22.87 9.88 6.95
C LYS A 288 22.45 9.60 8.39
N ARG A 289 21.16 9.41 8.63
CA ARG A 289 20.65 9.11 10.00
C ARG A 289 21.07 7.72 10.45
N LEU A 290 21.01 6.71 9.58
CA LEU A 290 21.43 5.34 9.91
C LEU A 290 22.92 5.28 10.27
N ARG A 291 23.78 5.97 9.50
CA ARG A 291 25.23 6.05 9.79
C ARG A 291 25.58 6.89 11.01
N GLY A 292 24.63 7.66 11.53
CA GLY A 292 24.77 8.42 12.76
C GLY A 292 24.29 7.69 14.01
N MET A 293 23.80 6.43 13.88
CA MET A 293 23.36 5.59 15.00
C MET A 293 24.51 4.71 15.47
#